data_960864ada938fddfc07cffa7690841a7
#
_entry.id   960864ada938fddfc07cffa7690841a7
#
_cell.length_a   1.000
_cell.length_b   1.000
_cell.length_c   1.000
_cell.angle_alpha   90.00
_cell.angle_beta   90.00
_cell.angle_gamma   90.00
#
_symmetry.space_group_name_H-M   'P 1'
#
loop_
_entity.id
_entity.type
_entity.pdbx_description
1 polymer ?
#
loop_
_entity_poly.entity_id
_entity_poly.type
_entity_poly.pdbx_seq_one_letter_code
_entity_poly.pdbx_strand_id
1 'polypeptide(L)'
;MSLLREIQKSLMQEKNDIGPVLLKLRFLASRLGSDLLEEWVKHESEGYPNGVAVPEYRKLSVTYKATFSGAFGSGMQNAPIPSILIKEHCGEHWVNFEMRQSVAAIDNLLAGDDSGTLTLDASNLILLLQGKVYEDMACNSVTGTLSKASLVELQYAVRSKILELTIELEKKIPAAIDVIIGDADPLSAAETKTVAQITQQIFQGDVTNIHNSGDNAAVTLNIAKGDVSGLAEALESRGLPLADAQELAAIAELEQPESEADPMGSRAKSWLREKLEKGAAETWSMGKAVAQKVITEAVKQYYGL
;
A
#
# COMPACT_ATOMS: atom_id res chain seq x y z
N MET A 1 -6.11 23.94 -23.68
CA MET A 1 -5.96 23.86 -22.20
C MET A 1 -5.10 22.64 -21.92
N SER A 2 -4.14 22.73 -21.02
CA SER A 2 -3.27 21.59 -20.63
C SER A 2 -4.11 20.45 -20.05
N LEU A 3 -3.80 19.22 -20.44
CA LEU A 3 -4.48 18.01 -19.94
C LEU A 3 -4.34 17.88 -18.42
N LEU A 4 -3.17 18.21 -17.88
CA LEU A 4 -2.91 18.21 -16.43
C LEU A 4 -3.88 19.14 -15.69
N ARG A 5 -4.08 20.36 -16.18
CA ARG A 5 -5.01 21.33 -15.58
C ARG A 5 -6.48 20.93 -15.76
N GLU A 6 -6.82 20.23 -16.83
CA GLU A 6 -8.16 19.67 -17.00
C GLU A 6 -8.45 18.57 -15.98
N ILE A 7 -7.46 17.71 -15.68
CA ILE A 7 -7.56 16.70 -14.63
C ILE A 7 -7.78 17.38 -13.27
N GLN A 8 -6.93 18.34 -12.90
CA GLN A 8 -7.06 19.08 -11.65
C GLN A 8 -8.44 19.75 -11.51
N LYS A 9 -8.89 20.44 -12.56
CA LYS A 9 -10.21 21.08 -12.57
C LYS A 9 -11.36 20.07 -12.41
N SER A 10 -11.25 18.91 -13.06
CA SER A 10 -12.26 17.85 -12.95
C SER A 10 -12.31 17.25 -11.55
N LEU A 11 -11.16 17.11 -10.86
CA LEU A 11 -11.08 16.61 -9.49
C LEU A 11 -11.69 17.55 -8.45
N MET A 12 -11.65 18.85 -8.69
CA MET A 12 -12.19 19.87 -7.77
C MET A 12 -13.72 20.01 -7.85
N GLN A 13 -14.36 19.36 -8.81
CA GLN A 13 -15.82 19.41 -8.93
C GLN A 13 -16.45 18.31 -8.09
N GLU A 14 -17.33 18.67 -7.15
CA GLU A 14 -17.90 17.78 -6.13
C GLU A 14 -18.67 16.56 -6.68
N LYS A 15 -19.23 16.66 -7.89
CA LYS A 15 -20.08 15.63 -8.50
C LYS A 15 -19.45 14.90 -9.69
N ASN A 16 -18.15 15.04 -9.91
CA ASN A 16 -17.52 14.36 -11.04
C ASN A 16 -17.18 12.90 -10.72
N ASP A 17 -17.66 12.04 -11.59
CA ASP A 17 -17.21 10.66 -11.72
C ASP A 17 -15.69 10.62 -11.93
N ILE A 18 -15.00 9.72 -11.21
CA ILE A 18 -13.55 9.53 -11.32
C ILE A 18 -13.17 8.83 -12.64
N GLY A 19 -14.09 8.07 -13.23
CA GLY A 19 -13.85 7.32 -14.46
C GLY A 19 -13.29 8.18 -15.61
N PRO A 20 -13.93 9.29 -15.99
CA PRO A 20 -13.41 10.21 -17.01
C PRO A 20 -12.06 10.83 -16.64
N VAL A 21 -11.78 11.03 -15.35
CA VAL A 21 -10.50 11.55 -14.86
C VAL A 21 -9.41 10.50 -15.06
N LEU A 22 -9.68 9.24 -14.74
CA LEU A 22 -8.75 8.13 -14.95
C LEU A 22 -8.41 7.93 -16.45
N LEU A 23 -9.38 8.12 -17.35
CA LEU A 23 -9.11 8.05 -18.79
C LEU A 23 -8.15 9.16 -19.25
N LYS A 24 -8.34 10.40 -18.77
CA LYS A 24 -7.41 11.50 -19.04
C LYS A 24 -6.04 11.23 -18.45
N LEU A 25 -6.00 10.68 -17.24
CA LEU A 25 -4.75 10.34 -16.57
C LEU A 25 -4.01 9.21 -17.29
N ARG A 26 -4.73 8.21 -17.83
CA ARG A 26 -4.14 7.14 -18.65
C ARG A 26 -3.45 7.71 -19.90
N PHE A 27 -4.11 8.64 -20.58
CA PHE A 27 -3.51 9.32 -21.71
C PHE A 27 -2.27 10.14 -21.31
N LEU A 28 -2.34 10.86 -20.19
CA LEU A 28 -1.19 11.59 -19.67
C LEU A 28 -0.04 10.64 -19.30
N ALA A 29 -0.31 9.52 -18.62
CA ALA A 29 0.69 8.53 -18.25
C ALA A 29 1.46 8.00 -19.46
N SER A 30 0.74 7.65 -20.53
CA SER A 30 1.34 7.20 -21.78
C SER A 30 2.25 8.25 -22.42
N ARG A 31 1.89 9.54 -22.36
CA ARG A 31 2.72 10.64 -22.87
C ARG A 31 3.95 10.90 -21.99
N LEU A 32 3.84 10.69 -20.70
CA LEU A 32 4.95 10.82 -19.75
C LEU A 32 5.91 9.60 -19.78
N GLY A 33 5.54 8.52 -20.47
CA GLY A 33 6.35 7.30 -20.61
C GLY A 33 6.59 6.58 -19.27
N SER A 34 5.63 6.63 -18.34
CA SER A 34 5.74 6.00 -17.03
C SER A 34 4.89 4.73 -16.94
N ASP A 35 5.52 3.57 -17.16
CA ASP A 35 4.88 2.26 -17.05
C ASP A 35 4.18 2.07 -15.69
N LEU A 36 4.82 2.54 -14.60
CA LEU A 36 4.29 2.44 -13.25
C LEU A 36 2.97 3.21 -13.09
N LEU A 37 2.89 4.41 -13.68
CA LEU A 37 1.66 5.22 -13.67
C LEU A 37 0.59 4.59 -14.55
N GLU A 38 0.96 4.08 -15.72
CA GLU A 38 0.04 3.38 -16.62
C GLU A 38 -0.57 2.15 -15.94
N GLU A 39 0.25 1.35 -15.27
CA GLU A 39 -0.19 0.16 -14.54
C GLU A 39 -1.14 0.52 -13.40
N TRP A 40 -0.81 1.53 -12.58
CA TRP A 40 -1.69 1.97 -11.51
C TRP A 40 -3.03 2.47 -12.05
N VAL A 41 -3.03 3.33 -13.08
CA VAL A 41 -4.28 3.83 -13.70
C VAL A 41 -5.10 2.70 -14.29
N LYS A 42 -4.44 1.70 -14.89
CA LYS A 42 -5.10 0.51 -15.42
C LYS A 42 -5.81 -0.26 -14.29
N HIS A 43 -5.13 -0.51 -13.19
CA HIS A 43 -5.71 -1.22 -12.05
C HIS A 43 -6.89 -0.46 -11.41
N GLU A 44 -6.80 0.87 -11.29
CA GLU A 44 -7.93 1.67 -10.80
C GLU A 44 -9.12 1.66 -11.76
N SER A 45 -8.88 1.65 -13.06
CA SER A 45 -9.92 1.68 -14.11
C SER A 45 -10.55 0.31 -14.38
N GLU A 46 -9.77 -0.76 -14.34
CA GLU A 46 -10.16 -2.11 -14.77
C GLU A 46 -10.32 -3.08 -13.59
N GLY A 47 -9.78 -2.73 -12.42
CA GLY A 47 -9.69 -3.57 -11.23
C GLY A 47 -8.34 -4.27 -11.09
N TYR A 48 -8.07 -4.77 -9.90
CA TYR A 48 -6.83 -5.44 -9.51
C TYR A 48 -6.94 -6.95 -9.76
N PRO A 49 -6.09 -7.55 -10.61
CA PRO A 49 -6.09 -8.98 -10.84
C PRO A 49 -5.73 -9.78 -9.57
N ASN A 50 -6.13 -11.05 -9.52
CA ASN A 50 -5.70 -11.94 -8.45
C ASN A 50 -4.16 -12.09 -8.48
N GLY A 51 -3.55 -12.06 -7.30
CA GLY A 51 -2.09 -12.16 -7.16
C GLY A 51 -1.35 -10.81 -7.22
N VAL A 52 -2.00 -9.74 -7.66
CA VAL A 52 -1.46 -8.37 -7.57
C VAL A 52 -1.82 -7.79 -6.20
N ALA A 53 -0.85 -7.23 -5.50
CA ALA A 53 -1.09 -6.55 -4.23
C ALA A 53 -1.97 -5.31 -4.43
N VAL A 54 -2.95 -5.12 -3.56
CA VAL A 54 -3.77 -3.91 -3.57
C VAL A 54 -3.15 -2.85 -2.64
N PRO A 55 -3.27 -1.55 -2.98
CA PRO A 55 -2.87 -0.47 -2.08
C PRO A 55 -3.63 -0.51 -0.75
N GLU A 56 -3.04 0.04 0.32
CA GLU A 56 -3.65 0.03 1.67
C GLU A 56 -5.06 0.64 1.71
N TYR A 57 -5.31 1.72 0.94
CA TYR A 57 -6.64 2.34 0.88
C TYR A 57 -7.73 1.44 0.26
N ARG A 58 -7.36 0.29 -0.32
CA ARG A 58 -8.27 -0.72 -0.85
C ARG A 58 -8.50 -1.90 0.10
N LYS A 59 -7.86 -1.90 1.28
CA LYS A 59 -8.08 -2.88 2.34
C LYS A 59 -9.14 -2.37 3.30
N LEU A 60 -10.30 -2.98 3.27
CA LEU A 60 -11.48 -2.54 4.00
C LEU A 60 -11.77 -3.49 5.16
N SER A 61 -12.09 -2.94 6.33
CA SER A 61 -12.48 -3.74 7.49
C SER A 61 -13.88 -4.34 7.33
N VAL A 62 -14.01 -5.63 7.61
CA VAL A 62 -15.30 -6.35 7.62
C VAL A 62 -15.73 -6.61 9.05
N THR A 63 -17.01 -6.38 9.33
CA THR A 63 -17.63 -6.77 10.59
C THR A 63 -18.51 -7.99 10.38
N TYR A 64 -18.52 -8.92 11.35
CA TYR A 64 -19.24 -10.18 11.25
C TYR A 64 -20.32 -10.31 12.30
N LYS A 65 -21.45 -10.89 11.90
CA LYS A 65 -22.54 -11.30 12.78
C LYS A 65 -22.92 -12.74 12.45
N ALA A 66 -23.34 -13.48 13.46
CA ALA A 66 -23.77 -14.85 13.29
C ALA A 66 -25.02 -15.16 14.10
N THR A 67 -25.69 -16.23 13.72
CA THR A 67 -26.82 -16.82 14.48
C THR A 67 -26.33 -18.13 15.07
N PHE A 68 -26.55 -18.28 16.34
CA PHE A 68 -26.20 -19.48 17.12
C PHE A 68 -27.44 -20.13 17.72
N SER A 69 -27.44 -21.46 17.82
CA SER A 69 -28.45 -22.24 18.52
C SER A 69 -27.84 -23.19 19.54
N GLY A 70 -28.42 -23.28 20.70
CA GLY A 70 -27.98 -24.14 21.81
C GLY A 70 -29.07 -25.10 22.26
N ALA A 71 -28.81 -25.78 23.38
CA ALA A 71 -29.73 -26.73 23.99
C ALA A 71 -31.04 -26.07 24.42
N PHE A 72 -32.11 -26.86 24.48
CA PHE A 72 -33.44 -26.45 24.94
C PHE A 72 -34.05 -25.24 24.19
N GLY A 73 -33.70 -25.06 22.93
CA GLY A 73 -34.23 -23.96 22.12
C GLY A 73 -33.60 -22.60 22.41
N SER A 74 -32.52 -22.57 23.18
CA SER A 74 -31.72 -21.33 23.35
C SER A 74 -31.06 -20.92 22.06
N GLY A 75 -30.84 -19.62 21.85
CA GLY A 75 -30.17 -19.13 20.68
C GLY A 75 -29.92 -17.63 20.72
N MET A 76 -29.02 -17.18 19.89
CA MET A 76 -28.70 -15.76 19.67
C MET A 76 -28.75 -15.45 18.19
N GLN A 77 -29.44 -14.39 17.81
CA GLN A 77 -29.54 -13.92 16.43
C GLN A 77 -28.69 -12.67 16.26
N ASN A 78 -28.00 -12.57 15.13
CA ASN A 78 -27.18 -11.41 14.78
C ASN A 78 -26.13 -11.05 15.84
N ALA A 79 -25.63 -12.06 16.58
CA ALA A 79 -24.58 -11.85 17.58
C ALA A 79 -23.29 -11.37 16.88
N PRO A 80 -22.68 -10.25 17.32
CA PRO A 80 -21.44 -9.77 16.73
C PRO A 80 -20.30 -10.73 17.06
N ILE A 81 -19.44 -11.00 16.07
CA ILE A 81 -18.22 -11.79 16.24
C ILE A 81 -17.04 -10.82 16.29
N PRO A 82 -16.24 -10.81 17.37
CA PRO A 82 -15.03 -10.01 17.45
C PRO A 82 -14.05 -10.34 16.32
N SER A 83 -13.47 -9.32 15.71
CA SER A 83 -12.52 -9.47 14.59
C SER A 83 -11.30 -10.33 14.95
N ILE A 84 -10.90 -10.33 16.23
CA ILE A 84 -9.81 -11.17 16.72
C ILE A 84 -10.13 -12.67 16.56
N LEU A 85 -11.35 -13.11 16.82
CA LEU A 85 -11.76 -14.50 16.63
C LEU A 85 -11.83 -14.88 15.16
N ILE A 86 -12.28 -13.95 14.29
CA ILE A 86 -12.23 -14.16 12.84
C ILE A 86 -10.77 -14.31 12.37
N LYS A 87 -9.87 -13.42 12.81
CA LYS A 87 -8.44 -13.49 12.46
C LYS A 87 -7.80 -14.80 12.92
N GLU A 88 -8.08 -15.22 14.16
CA GLU A 88 -7.50 -16.43 14.77
C GLU A 88 -7.99 -17.73 14.10
N HIS A 89 -9.31 -17.83 13.82
CA HIS A 89 -9.89 -19.07 13.34
C HIS A 89 -10.09 -19.15 11.83
N CYS A 90 -10.17 -17.99 11.16
CA CYS A 90 -10.48 -17.93 9.72
C CYS A 90 -9.37 -17.30 8.88
N GLY A 91 -8.46 -16.54 9.51
CA GLY A 91 -7.35 -15.88 8.84
C GLY A 91 -7.57 -14.38 8.63
N GLU A 92 -6.46 -13.64 8.43
CA GLU A 92 -6.44 -12.19 8.36
C GLU A 92 -7.18 -11.62 7.14
N HIS A 93 -7.19 -12.35 6.03
CA HIS A 93 -7.89 -11.95 4.79
C HIS A 93 -9.40 -11.82 4.95
N TRP A 94 -10.00 -12.43 5.98
CA TRP A 94 -11.40 -12.25 6.31
C TRP A 94 -11.66 -10.96 7.09
N VAL A 95 -10.68 -10.44 7.82
CA VAL A 95 -10.82 -9.18 8.55
C VAL A 95 -10.54 -7.99 7.65
N ASN A 96 -9.57 -8.13 6.74
CA ASN A 96 -9.13 -7.11 5.80
C ASN A 96 -9.54 -7.51 4.38
N PHE A 97 -10.73 -7.07 3.97
CA PHE A 97 -11.24 -7.34 2.63
C PHE A 97 -10.52 -6.48 1.59
N GLU A 98 -9.91 -7.12 0.60
CA GLU A 98 -9.27 -6.43 -0.52
C GLU A 98 -10.30 -6.04 -1.58
N MET A 99 -10.61 -4.74 -1.69
CA MET A 99 -11.51 -4.22 -2.72
C MET A 99 -10.79 -4.16 -4.07
N ARG A 100 -10.90 -5.25 -4.84
CA ARG A 100 -10.22 -5.42 -6.12
C ARG A 100 -10.99 -4.85 -7.32
N GLN A 101 -12.24 -4.47 -7.14
CA GLN A 101 -13.10 -3.96 -8.21
C GLN A 101 -12.63 -2.58 -8.69
N SER A 102 -12.95 -2.25 -9.96
CA SER A 102 -12.68 -0.94 -10.53
C SER A 102 -13.43 0.18 -9.79
N VAL A 103 -12.93 1.41 -9.90
CA VAL A 103 -13.61 2.57 -9.31
C VAL A 103 -15.05 2.70 -9.83
N ALA A 104 -15.29 2.47 -11.11
CA ALA A 104 -16.63 2.51 -11.68
C ALA A 104 -17.58 1.43 -11.11
N ALA A 105 -17.06 0.25 -10.79
CA ALA A 105 -17.85 -0.77 -10.11
C ALA A 105 -18.19 -0.36 -8.67
N ILE A 106 -17.28 0.32 -7.98
CA ILE A 106 -17.52 0.87 -6.65
C ILE A 106 -18.59 1.96 -6.69
N ASP A 107 -18.61 2.83 -7.71
CA ASP A 107 -19.68 3.81 -7.92
C ASP A 107 -21.05 3.14 -8.00
N ASN A 108 -21.16 2.04 -8.74
CA ASN A 108 -22.41 1.27 -8.84
C ASN A 108 -22.82 0.63 -7.50
N LEU A 109 -21.86 0.15 -6.69
CA LEU A 109 -22.16 -0.37 -5.35
C LEU A 109 -22.68 0.72 -4.40
N LEU A 110 -22.17 1.94 -4.54
CA LEU A 110 -22.59 3.09 -3.74
C LEU A 110 -23.97 3.61 -4.17
N ALA A 111 -24.30 3.54 -5.45
CA ALA A 111 -25.58 3.97 -6.00
C ALA A 111 -26.75 3.01 -5.67
N GLY A 112 -26.46 1.80 -5.13
CA GLY A 112 -27.46 0.83 -4.69
C GLY A 112 -28.27 1.32 -3.47
N ASP A 113 -28.96 0.42 -2.82
CA ASP A 113 -29.87 0.71 -1.72
C ASP A 113 -29.30 1.65 -0.63
N ASP A 114 -30.17 2.31 0.14
CA ASP A 114 -29.79 3.26 1.20
C ASP A 114 -29.38 2.58 2.52
N SER A 115 -29.07 1.27 2.51
CA SER A 115 -28.78 0.50 3.74
C SER A 115 -27.50 0.93 4.48
N GLY A 116 -26.66 1.77 3.86
CA GLY A 116 -25.38 2.22 4.44
C GLY A 116 -24.32 1.13 4.55
N THR A 117 -24.66 -0.14 4.25
CA THR A 117 -23.76 -1.30 4.33
C THR A 117 -23.93 -2.22 3.13
N LEU A 118 -22.88 -2.95 2.79
CA LEU A 118 -22.90 -4.05 1.84
C LEU A 118 -22.80 -5.37 2.60
N THR A 119 -23.63 -6.33 2.22
CA THR A 119 -23.61 -7.67 2.79
C THR A 119 -22.67 -8.58 2.02
N LEU A 120 -21.81 -9.30 2.73
CA LEU A 120 -20.92 -10.32 2.20
C LEU A 120 -21.39 -11.69 2.65
N ASP A 121 -21.47 -12.63 1.71
CA ASP A 121 -21.69 -14.03 2.05
C ASP A 121 -20.44 -14.58 2.75
N ALA A 122 -20.61 -14.96 4.01
CA ALA A 122 -19.58 -15.55 4.85
C ALA A 122 -19.96 -16.96 5.32
N SER A 123 -20.80 -17.66 4.57
CA SER A 123 -21.29 -19.00 4.91
C SER A 123 -20.16 -20.02 5.11
N ASN A 124 -19.06 -19.84 4.39
CA ASN A 124 -17.84 -20.67 4.53
C ASN A 124 -17.27 -20.66 5.94
N LEU A 125 -17.47 -19.57 6.70
CA LEU A 125 -16.93 -19.41 8.05
C LEU A 125 -17.71 -20.24 9.09
N ILE A 126 -18.93 -20.72 8.77
CA ILE A 126 -19.74 -21.52 9.68
C ILE A 126 -18.94 -22.71 10.21
N LEU A 127 -18.27 -23.44 9.32
CA LEU A 127 -17.49 -24.63 9.70
C LEU A 127 -16.26 -24.29 10.55
N LEU A 128 -15.62 -23.17 10.28
CA LEU A 128 -14.42 -22.72 10.99
C LEU A 128 -14.74 -22.17 12.39
N LEU A 129 -15.93 -21.58 12.54
CA LEU A 129 -16.38 -20.94 13.78
C LEU A 129 -17.21 -21.86 14.69
N GLN A 130 -17.48 -23.08 14.25
CA GLN A 130 -18.28 -24.05 15.00
C GLN A 130 -17.61 -24.38 16.34
N GLY A 131 -18.27 -24.09 17.47
CA GLY A 131 -17.75 -24.29 18.81
C GLY A 131 -16.57 -23.39 19.19
N LYS A 132 -16.23 -22.37 18.38
CA LYS A 132 -15.09 -21.47 18.63
C LYS A 132 -15.51 -20.13 19.23
N VAL A 133 -16.71 -19.67 18.94
CA VAL A 133 -17.26 -18.43 19.49
C VAL A 133 -18.02 -18.73 20.80
N TYR A 134 -18.83 -19.77 20.81
CA TYR A 134 -19.56 -20.28 21.97
C TYR A 134 -19.47 -21.82 21.97
N GLU A 135 -18.90 -22.41 23.05
CA GLU A 135 -18.59 -23.85 23.13
C GLU A 135 -19.81 -24.74 22.96
N ASP A 136 -20.93 -24.36 23.58
CA ASP A 136 -22.15 -25.17 23.64
C ASP A 136 -23.21 -24.76 22.59
N MET A 137 -22.85 -23.99 21.59
CA MET A 137 -23.75 -23.50 20.56
C MET A 137 -23.31 -23.84 19.15
N ALA A 138 -24.25 -24.28 18.33
CA ALA A 138 -24.02 -24.46 16.90
C ALA A 138 -24.10 -23.10 16.17
N CYS A 139 -23.08 -22.83 15.32
CA CYS A 139 -23.09 -21.69 14.41
C CYS A 139 -23.94 -22.04 13.19
N ASN A 140 -25.08 -21.33 12.96
CA ASN A 140 -26.02 -21.63 11.89
C ASN A 140 -25.90 -20.72 10.68
N SER A 141 -25.47 -19.48 10.89
CA SER A 141 -25.23 -18.52 9.80
C SER A 141 -24.15 -17.53 10.18
N VAL A 142 -23.38 -17.11 9.20
CA VAL A 142 -22.39 -16.02 9.35
C VAL A 142 -22.58 -15.05 8.20
N THR A 143 -22.63 -13.77 8.52
CA THR A 143 -22.78 -12.68 7.56
C THR A 143 -21.70 -11.64 7.80
N GLY A 144 -20.95 -11.28 6.78
CA GLY A 144 -20.03 -10.15 6.79
C GLY A 144 -20.71 -8.88 6.32
N THR A 145 -20.30 -7.74 6.85
CA THR A 145 -20.79 -6.43 6.40
C THR A 145 -19.62 -5.46 6.20
N LEU A 146 -19.66 -4.75 5.08
CA LEU A 146 -18.78 -3.62 4.74
C LEU A 146 -19.56 -2.32 4.85
N SER A 147 -18.96 -1.28 5.42
CA SER A 147 -19.54 0.06 5.43
C SER A 147 -19.45 0.70 4.05
N LYS A 148 -20.52 1.29 3.53
CA LYS A 148 -20.48 2.11 2.32
C LYS A 148 -19.61 3.36 2.52
N ALA A 149 -19.50 3.87 3.76
CA ALA A 149 -18.59 4.97 4.06
C ALA A 149 -17.13 4.63 3.73
N SER A 150 -16.69 3.39 4.00
CA SER A 150 -15.32 2.97 3.64
C SER A 150 -15.07 2.94 2.13
N LEU A 151 -16.10 2.68 1.32
CA LEU A 151 -16.02 2.79 -0.15
C LEU A 151 -15.92 4.24 -0.61
N VAL A 152 -16.65 5.15 0.05
CA VAL A 152 -16.53 6.60 -0.21
C VAL A 152 -15.13 7.09 0.15
N GLU A 153 -14.59 6.66 1.29
CA GLU A 153 -13.22 6.99 1.71
C GLU A 153 -12.19 6.48 0.69
N LEU A 154 -12.37 5.26 0.15
CA LEU A 154 -11.53 4.72 -0.91
C LEU A 154 -11.54 5.63 -2.16
N GLN A 155 -12.73 6.08 -2.60
CA GLN A 155 -12.84 6.99 -3.74
C GLN A 155 -12.15 8.33 -3.48
N TYR A 156 -12.30 8.87 -2.28
CA TYR A 156 -11.59 10.09 -1.88
C TYR A 156 -10.07 9.88 -1.86
N ALA A 157 -9.59 8.73 -1.41
CA ALA A 157 -8.16 8.39 -1.44
C ALA A 157 -7.61 8.36 -2.86
N VAL A 158 -8.32 7.72 -3.81
CA VAL A 158 -7.95 7.72 -5.24
C VAL A 158 -7.92 9.15 -5.79
N ARG A 159 -8.96 9.93 -5.54
CA ARG A 159 -9.08 11.33 -5.98
C ARG A 159 -7.95 12.21 -5.43
N SER A 160 -7.63 12.06 -4.15
CA SER A 160 -6.56 12.79 -3.48
C SER A 160 -5.19 12.46 -4.07
N LYS A 161 -4.91 11.18 -4.31
CA LYS A 161 -3.66 10.74 -4.93
C LYS A 161 -3.47 11.25 -6.34
N ILE A 162 -4.52 11.29 -7.16
CA ILE A 162 -4.46 11.88 -8.50
C ILE A 162 -4.17 13.38 -8.40
N LEU A 163 -4.80 14.09 -7.47
CA LEU A 163 -4.56 15.52 -7.28
C LEU A 163 -3.11 15.77 -6.85
N GLU A 164 -2.61 15.03 -5.88
CA GLU A 164 -1.23 15.11 -5.40
C GLU A 164 -0.24 14.86 -6.54
N LEU A 165 -0.44 13.79 -7.32
CA LEU A 165 0.37 13.50 -8.51
C LEU A 165 0.43 14.69 -9.47
N THR A 166 -0.73 15.26 -9.82
CA THR A 166 -0.79 16.35 -10.78
C THR A 166 -0.12 17.62 -10.26
N ILE A 167 -0.19 17.89 -8.97
CA ILE A 167 0.50 19.01 -8.32
C ILE A 167 2.02 18.80 -8.33
N GLU A 168 2.48 17.60 -8.01
CA GLU A 168 3.92 17.29 -8.01
C GLU A 168 4.51 17.29 -9.43
N LEU A 169 3.76 16.79 -10.42
CA LEU A 169 4.15 16.89 -11.83
C LEU A 169 4.25 18.36 -12.29
N GLU A 170 3.27 19.20 -11.94
CA GLU A 170 3.30 20.63 -12.28
C GLU A 170 4.51 21.35 -11.69
N LYS A 171 4.93 20.99 -10.46
CA LYS A 171 6.08 21.59 -9.78
C LYS A 171 7.43 21.12 -10.34
N LYS A 172 7.58 19.82 -10.61
CA LYS A 172 8.89 19.21 -10.89
C LYS A 172 9.16 19.00 -12.38
N ILE A 173 8.12 18.97 -13.22
CA ILE A 173 8.21 18.65 -14.64
C ILE A 173 7.39 19.68 -15.45
N PRO A 174 7.95 20.85 -15.74
CA PRO A 174 7.25 21.88 -16.52
C PRO A 174 6.72 21.36 -17.86
N ALA A 175 7.43 20.48 -18.55
CA ALA A 175 7.00 19.85 -19.79
C ALA A 175 5.69 19.07 -19.67
N ALA A 176 5.35 18.54 -18.47
CA ALA A 176 4.05 17.88 -18.24
C ALA A 176 2.86 18.84 -18.34
N ILE A 177 3.09 20.16 -18.17
CA ILE A 177 2.07 21.19 -18.32
C ILE A 177 1.71 21.39 -19.79
N ASP A 178 2.68 21.18 -20.69
CA ASP A 178 2.50 21.43 -22.13
C ASP A 178 1.85 20.24 -22.86
N VAL A 179 1.63 19.12 -22.17
CA VAL A 179 0.95 17.97 -22.76
C VAL A 179 -0.50 18.32 -23.10
N ILE A 180 -0.81 18.27 -24.39
CA ILE A 180 -2.15 18.44 -24.95
C ILE A 180 -2.57 17.19 -25.73
N ILE A 181 -3.88 17.03 -25.94
CA ILE A 181 -4.38 15.93 -26.75
C ILE A 181 -4.03 16.24 -28.22
N GLY A 182 -3.12 15.46 -28.81
CA GLY A 182 -2.75 15.57 -30.22
C GLY A 182 -1.28 15.92 -30.47
N ASP A 183 -0.64 16.70 -29.62
CA ASP A 183 0.76 17.13 -29.78
C ASP A 183 1.47 17.07 -28.42
N ALA A 184 2.54 16.31 -28.34
CA ALA A 184 3.50 16.40 -27.23
C ALA A 184 4.83 15.82 -27.69
N ASP A 185 5.89 16.56 -27.49
CA ASP A 185 7.24 16.03 -27.59
C ASP A 185 7.49 15.01 -26.47
N PRO A 186 8.21 13.92 -26.72
CA PRO A 186 8.54 12.95 -25.69
C PRO A 186 9.42 13.60 -24.61
N LEU A 187 9.14 13.24 -23.35
CA LEU A 187 9.96 13.66 -22.21
C LEU A 187 11.39 13.14 -22.35
N SER A 188 12.34 13.87 -21.79
CA SER A 188 13.72 13.40 -21.65
C SER A 188 13.76 12.20 -20.69
N ALA A 189 14.77 11.34 -20.81
CA ALA A 189 14.96 10.19 -19.92
C ALA A 189 15.05 10.59 -18.42
N ALA A 190 15.60 11.77 -18.12
CA ALA A 190 15.65 12.30 -16.75
C ALA A 190 14.27 12.67 -16.21
N GLU A 191 13.42 13.30 -17.03
CA GLU A 191 12.04 13.64 -16.66
C GLU A 191 11.18 12.40 -16.48
N THR A 192 11.30 11.41 -17.38
CA THR A 192 10.60 10.12 -17.25
C THR A 192 10.98 9.40 -15.94
N LYS A 193 12.28 9.40 -15.56
CA LYS A 193 12.72 8.88 -14.27
C LYS A 193 12.09 9.64 -13.10
N THR A 194 12.00 10.96 -13.20
CA THR A 194 11.36 11.80 -12.16
C THR A 194 9.86 11.50 -12.05
N VAL A 195 9.15 11.30 -13.18
CA VAL A 195 7.73 10.86 -13.18
C VAL A 195 7.58 9.54 -12.45
N ALA A 196 8.44 8.55 -12.75
CA ALA A 196 8.39 7.25 -12.09
C ALA A 196 8.61 7.35 -10.57
N GLN A 197 9.55 8.19 -10.13
CA GLN A 197 9.81 8.43 -8.70
C GLN A 197 8.61 9.08 -7.99
N ILE A 198 8.01 10.13 -8.60
CA ILE A 198 6.81 10.78 -8.05
C ILE A 198 5.66 9.77 -7.96
N THR A 199 5.46 8.97 -9.00
CA THR A 199 4.41 7.94 -9.06
C THR A 199 4.61 6.91 -7.96
N GLN A 200 5.82 6.39 -7.81
CA GLN A 200 6.16 5.42 -6.77
C GLN A 200 5.87 5.99 -5.38
N GLN A 201 6.32 7.21 -5.11
CA GLN A 201 6.12 7.89 -3.84
C GLN A 201 4.63 8.02 -3.48
N ILE A 202 3.79 8.44 -4.43
CA ILE A 202 2.37 8.74 -4.18
C ILE A 202 1.51 7.47 -4.11
N PHE A 203 1.73 6.49 -4.99
CA PHE A 203 0.82 5.34 -5.14
C PHE A 203 1.25 4.10 -4.38
N GLN A 204 2.56 3.87 -4.24
CA GLN A 204 3.08 2.72 -3.49
C GLN A 204 3.34 3.04 -2.01
N GLY A 205 3.14 4.29 -1.62
CA GLY A 205 3.42 4.80 -0.28
C GLY A 205 4.84 5.36 -0.17
N ASP A 206 4.97 6.36 0.68
CA ASP A 206 6.24 7.00 0.97
C ASP A 206 7.25 5.98 1.49
N VAL A 207 8.17 5.63 0.64
CA VAL A 207 9.42 5.00 1.04
C VAL A 207 10.26 5.99 1.89
N THR A 208 9.83 7.25 1.98
CA THR A 208 10.57 8.34 2.61
C THR A 208 9.87 9.09 3.75
N ASN A 209 8.59 8.85 4.04
CA ASN A 209 7.93 9.52 5.18
C ASN A 209 7.69 8.58 6.35
N ILE A 210 8.77 8.14 7.00
CA ILE A 210 8.70 7.73 8.40
C ILE A 210 8.82 9.01 9.27
N HIS A 211 7.88 9.93 9.12
CA HIS A 211 7.56 10.90 10.15
C HIS A 211 6.27 10.47 10.83
N ASN A 212 6.41 9.96 12.03
CA ASN A 212 5.36 9.58 12.97
C ASN A 212 4.57 8.32 12.62
N SER A 213 5.07 7.17 13.04
CA SER A 213 4.18 6.09 13.50
C SER A 213 4.99 5.08 14.30
N GLY A 214 4.44 4.69 15.43
CA GLY A 214 5.07 3.85 16.43
C GLY A 214 5.65 2.52 15.93
N ASP A 215 6.18 1.76 16.85
CA ASP A 215 7.05 0.58 16.76
C ASP A 215 6.73 -0.57 15.78
N ASN A 216 5.72 -0.44 14.90
CA ASN A 216 5.24 -1.53 14.02
C ASN A 216 5.18 -1.22 12.51
N ALA A 217 5.91 -0.22 12.01
CA ALA A 217 5.97 0.01 10.57
C ALA A 217 6.73 -1.12 9.86
N ALA A 218 6.06 -1.85 8.97
CA ALA A 218 6.71 -2.81 8.07
C ALA A 218 7.54 -2.04 7.03
N VAL A 219 8.84 -2.31 6.99
CA VAL A 219 9.76 -1.74 6.00
C VAL A 219 9.80 -2.67 4.80
N THR A 220 9.22 -2.26 3.69
CA THR A 220 9.33 -3.02 2.42
C THR A 220 10.40 -2.37 1.55
N LEU A 221 11.41 -3.13 1.19
CA LEU A 221 12.49 -2.75 0.29
C LEU A 221 12.49 -3.75 -0.87
N ASN A 222 12.75 -3.30 -2.09
CA ASN A 222 12.92 -4.18 -3.24
C ASN A 222 14.38 -4.19 -3.66
N ILE A 223 15.15 -5.10 -3.07
CA ILE A 223 16.56 -5.28 -3.37
C ILE A 223 16.71 -6.67 -3.97
N ALA A 224 17.30 -6.77 -5.17
CA ALA A 224 17.59 -8.06 -5.77
C ALA A 224 18.70 -8.75 -4.97
N LYS A 225 18.59 -10.07 -4.83
CA LYS A 225 19.59 -10.86 -4.09
C LYS A 225 20.99 -10.66 -4.66
N GLY A 226 21.93 -10.22 -3.81
CA GLY A 226 23.33 -9.97 -4.18
C GLY A 226 23.56 -8.67 -4.94
N ASP A 227 22.56 -7.77 -5.05
CA ASP A 227 22.70 -6.47 -5.70
C ASP A 227 23.26 -5.43 -4.73
N VAL A 228 24.58 -5.29 -4.72
CA VAL A 228 25.31 -4.33 -3.87
C VAL A 228 24.94 -2.89 -4.18
N SER A 229 24.79 -2.56 -5.47
CA SER A 229 24.40 -1.22 -5.90
C SER A 229 22.97 -0.89 -5.47
N GLY A 230 22.05 -1.82 -5.68
CA GLY A 230 20.65 -1.68 -5.25
C GLY A 230 20.52 -1.58 -3.73
N LEU A 231 21.37 -2.27 -2.95
CA LEU A 231 21.41 -2.12 -1.50
C LEU A 231 21.84 -0.71 -1.08
N ALA A 232 22.91 -0.17 -1.69
CA ALA A 232 23.39 1.18 -1.39
C ALA A 232 22.35 2.25 -1.77
N GLU A 233 21.76 2.16 -2.98
CA GLU A 233 20.72 3.08 -3.44
C GLU A 233 19.45 3.01 -2.57
N ALA A 234 19.06 1.82 -2.14
CA ALA A 234 17.91 1.64 -1.25
C ALA A 234 18.15 2.28 0.12
N LEU A 235 19.33 2.14 0.69
CA LEU A 235 19.70 2.75 1.98
C LEU A 235 19.82 4.29 1.86
N GLU A 236 20.40 4.81 0.78
CA GLU A 236 20.50 6.24 0.52
C GLU A 236 19.10 6.86 0.37
N SER A 237 18.22 6.24 -0.40
CA SER A 237 16.84 6.70 -0.59
C SER A 237 16.04 6.76 0.70
N ARG A 238 16.47 6.01 1.73
CA ARG A 238 15.87 5.98 3.07
C ARG A 238 16.53 6.95 4.05
N GLY A 239 17.51 7.73 3.58
CA GLY A 239 18.11 8.81 4.35
C GLY A 239 19.40 8.45 5.07
N LEU A 240 20.08 7.36 4.70
CA LEU A 240 21.48 7.17 5.03
C LEU A 240 22.33 8.06 4.10
N PRO A 241 23.40 8.68 4.59
CA PRO A 241 24.39 9.32 3.72
C PRO A 241 24.97 8.30 2.74
N LEU A 242 25.20 8.70 1.49
CA LEU A 242 25.72 7.83 0.42
C LEU A 242 26.99 7.08 0.87
N ALA A 243 27.88 7.75 1.57
CA ALA A 243 29.11 7.13 2.08
C ALA A 243 28.82 5.97 3.07
N ASP A 244 27.87 6.15 3.99
CA ASP A 244 27.45 5.13 4.96
C ASP A 244 26.70 3.98 4.27
N ALA A 245 25.86 4.28 3.29
CA ALA A 245 25.14 3.29 2.49
C ALA A 245 26.09 2.40 1.67
N GLN A 246 27.09 3.00 1.03
CA GLN A 246 28.11 2.26 0.27
C GLN A 246 29.04 1.44 1.19
N GLU A 247 29.40 1.98 2.35
CA GLU A 247 30.22 1.26 3.34
C GLU A 247 29.50 0.00 3.85
N LEU A 248 28.21 0.12 4.17
CA LEU A 248 27.40 -1.03 4.61
C LEU A 248 27.19 -2.05 3.49
N ALA A 249 26.95 -1.59 2.27
CA ALA A 249 26.77 -2.48 1.11
C ALA A 249 28.05 -3.29 0.82
N ALA A 250 29.23 -2.65 0.93
CA ALA A 250 30.52 -3.35 0.80
C ALA A 250 30.75 -4.35 1.94
N ILE A 251 30.32 -4.05 3.16
CA ILE A 251 30.40 -5.00 4.28
C ILE A 251 29.48 -6.21 4.01
N ALA A 252 28.25 -5.97 3.57
CA ALA A 252 27.28 -7.04 3.26
C ALA A 252 27.77 -7.96 2.13
N GLU A 253 28.49 -7.43 1.13
CA GLU A 253 29.09 -8.23 0.05
C GLU A 253 30.16 -9.22 0.57
N LEU A 254 30.89 -8.85 1.61
CA LEU A 254 31.99 -9.63 2.18
C LEU A 254 31.57 -10.57 3.31
N GLU A 255 30.32 -10.54 3.73
CA GLU A 255 29.77 -11.36 4.82
C GLU A 255 28.70 -12.32 4.34
N GLN A 256 28.31 -13.23 5.22
CA GLN A 256 27.13 -14.08 5.05
C GLN A 256 26.16 -13.86 6.22
N PRO A 257 24.85 -14.07 6.01
CA PRO A 257 23.87 -13.94 7.08
C PRO A 257 24.12 -14.96 8.19
N GLU A 258 23.99 -14.57 9.46
CA GLU A 258 24.12 -15.51 10.57
C GLU A 258 22.93 -16.46 10.66
N SER A 259 21.70 -15.97 10.40
CA SER A 259 20.47 -16.77 10.30
C SER A 259 19.34 -16.00 9.60
N GLU A 260 18.24 -16.67 9.26
CA GLU A 260 17.03 -16.00 8.75
C GLU A 260 16.43 -14.97 9.74
N ALA A 261 16.52 -15.27 11.04
CA ALA A 261 16.01 -14.38 12.09
C ALA A 261 16.98 -13.23 12.39
N ASP A 262 18.27 -13.40 12.08
CA ASP A 262 19.33 -12.41 12.29
C ASP A 262 20.21 -12.32 11.04
N PRO A 263 19.78 -11.52 10.04
CA PRO A 263 20.42 -11.49 8.73
C PRO A 263 21.75 -10.73 8.70
N MET A 264 22.06 -9.96 9.76
CA MET A 264 23.29 -9.17 9.81
C MET A 264 24.47 -9.99 10.29
N GLY A 265 25.56 -9.98 9.52
CA GLY A 265 26.84 -10.55 9.94
C GLY A 265 27.51 -9.71 11.05
N SER A 266 28.57 -10.27 11.63
CA SER A 266 29.25 -9.66 12.79
C SER A 266 29.85 -8.29 12.51
N ARG A 267 30.35 -8.05 11.28
CA ARG A 267 30.91 -6.75 10.86
C ARG A 267 29.80 -5.71 10.65
N ALA A 268 28.72 -6.09 9.99
CA ALA A 268 27.57 -5.20 9.78
C ALA A 268 26.94 -4.78 11.13
N LYS A 269 26.83 -5.71 12.11
CA LYS A 269 26.39 -5.39 13.48
C LYS A 269 27.34 -4.44 14.19
N SER A 270 28.65 -4.68 14.08
CA SER A 270 29.67 -3.83 14.71
C SER A 270 29.67 -2.44 14.10
N TRP A 271 29.58 -2.34 12.77
CA TRP A 271 29.47 -1.09 12.03
C TRP A 271 28.23 -0.29 12.46
N LEU A 272 27.06 -0.94 12.52
CA LEU A 272 25.83 -0.27 12.93
C LEU A 272 25.92 0.25 14.38
N ARG A 273 26.46 -0.54 15.30
CA ARG A 273 26.66 -0.13 16.69
C ARG A 273 27.59 1.08 16.77
N GLU A 274 28.72 1.06 16.08
CA GLU A 274 29.68 2.13 16.06
C GLU A 274 29.07 3.44 15.53
N LYS A 275 28.30 3.37 14.41
CA LYS A 275 27.64 4.54 13.84
C LYS A 275 26.56 5.10 14.77
N LEU A 276 25.80 4.25 15.46
CA LEU A 276 24.79 4.68 16.42
C LEU A 276 25.38 5.29 17.70
N GLU A 277 26.54 4.81 18.16
CA GLU A 277 27.23 5.32 19.36
C GLU A 277 27.98 6.64 19.08
N LYS A 278 28.63 6.76 17.92
CA LYS A 278 29.43 7.96 17.55
C LYS A 278 28.60 9.17 17.10
N GLY A 279 27.28 9.13 17.20
CA GLY A 279 26.41 10.25 16.81
C GLY A 279 26.25 10.42 15.30
N ALA A 280 26.76 9.50 14.47
CA ALA A 280 26.52 9.52 13.02
C ALA A 280 25.03 9.46 12.68
N ALA A 281 24.21 8.89 13.57
CA ALA A 281 22.76 8.91 13.46
C ALA A 281 22.15 10.33 13.51
N GLU A 282 22.88 11.35 13.93
CA GLU A 282 22.43 12.75 13.87
C GLU A 282 22.51 13.32 12.44
N THR A 283 23.34 12.71 11.58
CA THR A 283 23.43 13.05 10.15
C THR A 283 22.45 12.26 9.28
N TRP A 284 21.85 11.22 9.85
CA TRP A 284 20.83 10.43 9.15
C TRP A 284 19.48 11.12 9.24
N SER A 285 18.74 11.16 8.16
CA SER A 285 17.40 11.80 8.12
C SER A 285 16.31 10.98 8.84
N MET A 286 16.70 9.95 9.62
CA MET A 286 15.79 9.07 10.36
C MET A 286 16.28 8.82 11.79
N GLY A 287 15.36 8.55 12.73
CA GLY A 287 15.70 8.22 14.12
C GLY A 287 16.39 6.86 14.27
N LYS A 288 17.20 6.68 15.34
CA LYS A 288 18.02 5.48 15.60
C LYS A 288 17.26 4.15 15.50
N ALA A 289 16.06 4.06 16.07
CA ALA A 289 15.24 2.83 16.07
C ALA A 289 14.74 2.49 14.65
N VAL A 290 14.40 3.49 13.87
CA VAL A 290 13.97 3.35 12.47
C VAL A 290 15.16 2.94 11.60
N ALA A 291 16.31 3.57 11.77
CA ALA A 291 17.54 3.25 11.05
C ALA A 291 17.94 1.78 11.24
N GLN A 292 17.87 1.28 12.47
CA GLN A 292 18.17 -0.12 12.76
C GLN A 292 17.24 -1.08 12.03
N LYS A 293 15.91 -0.81 12.01
CA LYS A 293 14.93 -1.62 11.28
C LYS A 293 15.15 -1.59 9.77
N VAL A 294 15.34 -0.39 9.20
CA VAL A 294 15.59 -0.20 7.76
C VAL A 294 16.84 -0.95 7.32
N ILE A 295 17.93 -0.81 8.04
CA ILE A 295 19.21 -1.45 7.74
C ILE A 295 19.07 -2.98 7.84
N THR A 296 18.45 -3.49 8.88
CA THR A 296 18.24 -4.94 9.06
C THR A 296 17.40 -5.52 7.93
N GLU A 297 16.31 -4.85 7.55
CA GLU A 297 15.45 -5.31 6.47
C GLU A 297 16.12 -5.22 5.10
N ALA A 298 16.90 -4.15 4.84
CA ALA A 298 17.67 -4.00 3.61
C ALA A 298 18.69 -5.14 3.43
N VAL A 299 19.44 -5.44 4.49
CA VAL A 299 20.43 -6.53 4.49
C VAL A 299 19.76 -7.90 4.34
N LYS A 300 18.59 -8.09 4.97
CA LYS A 300 17.78 -9.31 4.84
C LYS A 300 17.39 -9.57 3.39
N GLN A 301 16.85 -8.57 2.71
CA GLN A 301 16.46 -8.68 1.30
C GLN A 301 17.66 -8.85 0.37
N TYR A 302 18.78 -8.18 0.65
CA TYR A 302 20.02 -8.38 -0.07
C TYR A 302 20.47 -9.84 -0.07
N TYR A 303 20.30 -10.55 1.05
CA TYR A 303 20.60 -11.99 1.12
C TYR A 303 19.47 -12.89 0.57
N GLY A 304 18.30 -12.33 0.27
CA GLY A 304 17.13 -13.06 -0.25
C GLY A 304 16.44 -13.91 0.79
N LEU A 305 16.35 -13.38 2.03
CA LEU A 305 15.74 -14.02 3.22
C LEU A 305 14.33 -13.49 3.47
#